data_511a9d1024b44fda61aa420e1d99491b
#
_entry.id   511a9d1024b44fda61aa420e1d99491b
#
_cell.length_a   1.000
_cell.length_b   1.000
_cell.length_c   1.000
_cell.angle_alpha   90.00
_cell.angle_beta   90.00
_cell.angle_gamma   90.00
#
_symmetry.space_group_name_H-M   'P 1'
#
loop_
_entity.id
_entity.type
_entity.pdbx_description
1 polymer ?
#
loop_
_entity_poly.entity_id
_entity_poly.type
_entity_poly.pdbx_seq_one_letter_code
_entity_poly.pdbx_strand_id
1 'polypeptide(L)'
;VNPTLSAHAFFCPVLGGEQRSADGPTCPLLPLGAPALPFLQVQALQVQTLAEACWQSDGQPVALLQSWALAGLDWEEIYLQGVVPAAQLLGQWWLADRLDFVAVSVASTRLQQALYDLSPTFLAQAREAHNGLNALLFCNPGSQHSMGVFMLGEFFRKSGWRVSGLPLQSHASALRSVQSDWFDVAGLSVSTNRCLDALGYLIQGLRTASANPALKIMVGGPMAILNRGLLLSLGADFIGGDARESQRLALRYVKEDPRCKAEYSPCNSTIDTTDRSPVLTTSDRQAASSKPISLPNRWP
;
A
#
# COMPACT_ATOMS: atom_id res chain seq x y z
N VAL A 1 22.10 18.37 -27.53
CA VAL A 1 21.39 17.14 -27.18
C VAL A 1 20.81 17.37 -25.81
N ASN A 2 19.56 17.84 -25.77
CA ASN A 2 18.83 18.11 -24.52
C ASN A 2 18.11 16.82 -24.10
N PRO A 3 18.35 16.26 -22.91
CA PRO A 3 17.42 15.32 -22.33
C PRO A 3 16.33 16.10 -21.60
N THR A 4 15.23 16.39 -22.26
CA THR A 4 13.96 16.75 -21.61
C THR A 4 13.47 15.54 -20.83
N LEU A 5 14.00 15.33 -19.63
CA LEU A 5 13.39 14.48 -18.61
C LEU A 5 12.03 15.12 -18.27
N SER A 6 10.98 14.45 -18.72
CA SER A 6 9.60 14.88 -18.51
C SER A 6 9.28 14.92 -17.01
N ALA A 7 9.39 16.12 -16.45
CA ALA A 7 9.04 16.43 -15.06
C ALA A 7 7.56 16.13 -14.70
N HIS A 8 6.73 15.82 -15.70
CA HIS A 8 5.31 15.48 -15.54
C HIS A 8 5.03 14.16 -14.80
N ALA A 9 6.08 13.38 -14.46
CA ALA A 9 5.91 12.07 -13.83
C ALA A 9 5.63 12.12 -12.32
N PHE A 10 5.83 13.25 -11.64
CA PHE A 10 5.77 13.30 -10.19
C PHE A 10 4.39 13.63 -9.61
N PHE A 11 3.56 14.39 -10.33
CA PHE A 11 2.26 14.81 -9.82
C PHE A 11 1.27 15.01 -10.97
N CYS A 12 0.23 14.19 -11.06
CA CYS A 12 -0.90 14.43 -11.93
C CYS A 12 -2.06 14.98 -11.09
N PRO A 13 -2.49 16.23 -11.26
CA PRO A 13 -3.70 16.72 -10.62
C PRO A 13 -4.91 16.04 -11.23
N VAL A 14 -5.72 15.38 -10.40
CA VAL A 14 -7.04 14.90 -10.80
C VAL A 14 -7.96 16.14 -10.88
N LEU A 15 -8.12 16.68 -12.07
CA LEU A 15 -9.20 17.63 -12.39
C LEU A 15 -10.43 16.80 -12.75
N GLY A 16 -11.39 16.70 -11.85
CA GLY A 16 -12.67 16.05 -12.08
C GLY A 16 -13.73 16.68 -11.18
N GLY A 17 -14.18 17.90 -11.54
CA GLY A 17 -15.41 18.48 -11.02
C GLY A 17 -16.57 18.04 -11.90
N GLU A 18 -17.30 17.00 -11.53
CA GLU A 18 -18.61 16.72 -12.10
C GLU A 18 -19.69 17.32 -11.22
N GLN A 19 -20.42 18.29 -11.80
CA GLN A 19 -21.67 18.81 -11.27
C GLN A 19 -22.72 17.70 -11.24
N ARG A 20 -23.18 17.34 -10.05
CA ARG A 20 -24.36 16.47 -9.88
C ARG A 20 -25.62 17.30 -10.05
N SER A 21 -26.44 16.94 -11.02
CA SER A 21 -27.83 17.40 -11.16
C SER A 21 -28.66 16.82 -10.00
N ALA A 22 -29.42 17.71 -9.37
CA ALA A 22 -30.44 17.37 -8.39
C ALA A 22 -31.66 16.85 -9.13
N ASP A 23 -32.00 15.54 -8.92
CA ASP A 23 -33.37 15.02 -8.93
C ASP A 23 -33.30 13.50 -8.66
N GLY A 24 -33.65 13.11 -7.43
CA GLY A 24 -33.85 11.72 -7.03
C GLY A 24 -34.79 11.66 -5.82
N PRO A 25 -35.61 10.61 -5.66
CA PRO A 25 -36.79 10.59 -4.83
C PRO A 25 -36.49 10.64 -3.33
N THR A 26 -37.28 11.41 -2.62
CA THR A 26 -37.35 11.56 -1.17
C THR A 26 -37.57 10.24 -0.45
N CYS A 27 -36.60 9.84 0.38
CA CYS A 27 -36.75 8.75 1.35
C CYS A 27 -37.31 9.27 2.66
N PRO A 28 -38.24 8.56 3.35
CA PRO A 28 -38.89 9.07 4.57
C PRO A 28 -37.94 9.09 5.76
N LEU A 29 -38.09 10.16 6.57
CA LEU A 29 -37.36 10.45 7.79
C LEU A 29 -37.51 9.34 8.83
N LEU A 30 -36.41 8.75 9.28
CA LEU A 30 -36.29 7.98 10.50
C LEU A 30 -35.98 8.93 11.69
N PRO A 31 -36.44 8.63 12.93
CA PRO A 31 -36.39 9.57 14.04
C PRO A 31 -34.94 9.78 14.56
N LEU A 32 -34.71 11.00 15.02
CA LEU A 32 -33.46 11.51 15.60
C LEU A 32 -32.98 10.61 16.76
N GLY A 33 -31.92 9.83 16.47
CA GLY A 33 -31.00 9.33 17.48
C GLY A 33 -29.97 10.41 17.83
N ALA A 34 -29.41 10.32 19.05
CA ALA A 34 -28.48 11.28 19.65
C ALA A 34 -27.47 11.86 18.68
N PRO A 35 -27.05 13.15 18.83
CA PRO A 35 -26.10 13.77 17.93
C PRO A 35 -24.80 12.97 17.95
N ALA A 36 -24.47 12.32 16.83
CA ALA A 36 -23.12 11.80 16.61
C ALA A 36 -22.19 13.00 16.73
N LEU A 37 -21.20 12.90 17.62
CA LEU A 37 -20.14 13.91 17.72
C LEU A 37 -19.61 14.16 16.30
N PRO A 38 -19.43 15.42 15.88
CA PRO A 38 -18.92 15.72 14.56
C PRO A 38 -17.56 15.02 14.42
N PHE A 39 -17.45 14.12 13.44
CA PHE A 39 -16.16 13.53 13.11
C PHE A 39 -15.21 14.68 12.78
N LEU A 40 -14.13 14.80 13.55
CA LEU A 40 -13.08 15.75 13.26
C LEU A 40 -12.51 15.40 11.88
N GLN A 41 -12.56 16.35 10.96
CA GLN A 41 -12.03 16.20 9.60
C GLN A 41 -10.80 17.10 9.44
N VAL A 42 -9.85 16.66 8.65
CA VAL A 42 -8.69 17.49 8.28
C VAL A 42 -9.17 18.65 7.40
N GLN A 43 -8.83 19.87 7.80
CA GLN A 43 -9.22 21.10 7.10
C GLN A 43 -8.18 21.49 6.05
N ALA A 44 -8.58 22.24 5.04
CA ALA A 44 -7.69 22.70 3.96
C ALA A 44 -6.46 23.49 4.50
N LEU A 45 -6.65 24.27 5.58
CA LEU A 45 -5.55 24.98 6.23
C LEU A 45 -4.51 24.02 6.84
N GLN A 46 -4.95 22.89 7.43
CA GLN A 46 -4.04 21.88 7.97
C GLN A 46 -3.22 21.22 6.86
N VAL A 47 -3.86 20.91 5.71
CA VAL A 47 -3.17 20.37 4.52
C VAL A 47 -2.09 21.34 4.04
N GLN A 48 -2.42 22.62 3.94
CA GLN A 48 -1.45 23.65 3.54
C GLN A 48 -0.31 23.76 4.55
N THR A 49 -0.61 23.81 5.86
CA THR A 49 0.39 23.85 6.93
C THR A 49 1.33 22.65 6.87
N LEU A 50 0.80 21.44 6.59
CA LEU A 50 1.62 20.23 6.43
C LEU A 50 2.54 20.33 5.20
N ALA A 51 2.03 20.79 4.06
CA ALA A 51 2.82 20.98 2.86
C ALA A 51 3.93 22.03 3.10
N GLU A 52 3.64 23.13 3.78
CA GLU A 52 4.62 24.15 4.19
C GLU A 52 5.67 23.58 5.14
N ALA A 53 5.29 22.82 6.15
CA ALA A 53 6.21 22.17 7.07
C ALA A 53 7.16 21.17 6.38
N CYS A 54 6.77 20.61 5.23
CA CYS A 54 7.64 19.70 4.48
C CYS A 54 8.75 20.42 3.73
N TRP A 55 8.53 21.63 3.21
CA TRP A 55 9.56 22.33 2.42
C TRP A 55 10.37 23.36 3.22
N GLN A 56 9.82 23.93 4.28
CA GLN A 56 10.54 24.87 5.17
C GLN A 56 11.68 24.15 5.91
N SER A 57 12.82 24.84 6.09
CA SER A 57 14.02 24.24 6.67
C SER A 57 13.84 23.79 8.13
N ASP A 58 13.04 24.51 8.89
CA ASP A 58 12.69 24.27 10.31
C ASP A 58 11.36 23.54 10.51
N GLY A 59 10.71 23.14 9.41
CA GLY A 59 9.42 22.48 9.45
C GLY A 59 9.48 21.09 10.12
N GLN A 60 8.45 20.78 10.89
CA GLN A 60 8.34 19.57 11.71
C GLN A 60 7.08 18.74 11.31
N PRO A 61 7.07 18.09 10.13
CA PRO A 61 5.87 17.38 9.65
C PRO A 61 5.41 16.26 10.58
N VAL A 62 6.33 15.52 11.20
CA VAL A 62 5.99 14.43 12.16
C VAL A 62 5.28 14.99 13.38
N ALA A 63 5.84 16.03 14.02
CA ALA A 63 5.23 16.65 15.19
C ALA A 63 3.85 17.26 14.88
N LEU A 64 3.69 17.81 13.68
CA LEU A 64 2.40 18.35 13.23
C LEU A 64 1.35 17.25 13.09
N LEU A 65 1.67 16.15 12.43
CA LEU A 65 0.76 15.01 12.27
C LEU A 65 0.41 14.38 13.64
N GLN A 66 1.38 14.26 14.54
CA GLN A 66 1.14 13.80 15.91
C GLN A 66 0.21 14.74 16.68
N SER A 67 0.36 16.06 16.50
CA SER A 67 -0.53 17.03 17.15
C SER A 67 -1.99 16.89 16.72
N TRP A 68 -2.24 16.54 15.44
CA TRP A 68 -3.59 16.28 14.95
C TRP A 68 -4.18 15.01 15.56
N ALA A 69 -3.38 13.95 15.71
CA ALA A 69 -3.83 12.74 16.38
C ALA A 69 -4.13 12.98 17.86
N LEU A 70 -3.31 13.80 18.57
CA LEU A 70 -3.56 14.21 19.94
C LEU A 70 -4.82 15.08 20.08
N ALA A 71 -5.15 15.85 19.03
CA ALA A 71 -6.40 16.61 18.96
C ALA A 71 -7.63 15.73 18.65
N GLY A 72 -7.47 14.41 18.47
CA GLY A 72 -8.55 13.44 18.29
C GLY A 72 -8.84 13.04 16.84
N LEU A 73 -8.01 13.45 15.87
CA LEU A 73 -8.12 12.95 14.50
C LEU A 73 -7.66 11.48 14.43
N ASP A 74 -8.42 10.66 13.71
CA ASP A 74 -8.02 9.28 13.42
C ASP A 74 -6.81 9.23 12.47
N TRP A 75 -5.90 8.29 12.68
CA TRP A 75 -4.71 8.15 11.85
C TRP A 75 -5.02 7.82 10.38
N GLU A 76 -6.07 7.07 10.09
CA GLU A 76 -6.47 6.82 8.70
C GLU A 76 -6.96 8.11 8.03
N GLU A 77 -7.72 8.95 8.76
CA GLU A 77 -8.14 10.27 8.26
C GLU A 77 -6.94 11.21 8.06
N ILE A 78 -5.98 11.22 8.99
CA ILE A 78 -4.72 11.97 8.85
C ILE A 78 -3.98 11.55 7.58
N TYR A 79 -3.89 10.26 7.30
CA TYR A 79 -3.21 9.77 6.10
C TYR A 79 -3.98 10.11 4.83
N LEU A 80 -5.29 9.82 4.79
CA LEU A 80 -6.10 9.99 3.58
C LEU A 80 -6.47 11.43 3.30
N GLN A 81 -6.80 12.22 4.33
CA GLN A 81 -7.28 13.59 4.18
C GLN A 81 -6.21 14.65 4.47
N GLY A 82 -5.11 14.28 5.07
CA GLY A 82 -3.97 15.17 5.37
C GLY A 82 -2.78 14.93 4.43
N VAL A 83 -2.17 13.76 4.53
CA VAL A 83 -0.92 13.45 3.82
C VAL A 83 -1.13 13.39 2.30
N VAL A 84 -2.17 12.71 1.82
CA VAL A 84 -2.45 12.59 0.37
C VAL A 84 -2.69 13.96 -0.25
N PRO A 85 -3.59 14.83 0.28
CA PRO A 85 -3.78 16.17 -0.25
C PRO A 85 -2.54 17.05 -0.12
N ALA A 86 -1.74 16.92 0.95
CA ALA A 86 -0.49 17.69 1.07
C ALA A 86 0.53 17.31 -0.01
N ALA A 87 0.67 16.01 -0.33
CA ALA A 87 1.50 15.56 -1.44
C ALA A 87 1.00 16.11 -2.79
N GLN A 88 -0.31 16.12 -3.02
CA GLN A 88 -0.91 16.70 -4.22
C GLN A 88 -0.67 18.21 -4.29
N LEU A 89 -0.79 18.92 -3.17
CA LEU A 89 -0.56 20.37 -3.09
C LEU A 89 0.91 20.73 -3.38
N LEU A 90 1.87 19.95 -2.88
CA LEU A 90 3.29 20.13 -3.24
C LEU A 90 3.51 20.00 -4.76
N GLY A 91 2.83 19.04 -5.40
CA GLY A 91 2.87 18.88 -6.83
C GLY A 91 2.23 20.05 -7.59
N GLN A 92 1.12 20.59 -7.09
CA GLN A 92 0.49 21.78 -7.66
C GLN A 92 1.40 23.01 -7.53
N TRP A 93 2.10 23.18 -6.40
CA TRP A 93 3.04 24.26 -6.20
C TRP A 93 4.23 24.18 -7.15
N TRP A 94 4.70 22.98 -7.43
CA TRP A 94 5.74 22.76 -8.44
C TRP A 94 5.24 23.10 -9.86
N LEU A 95 4.03 22.64 -10.26
CA LEU A 95 3.45 22.96 -11.55
C LEU A 95 3.14 24.46 -11.74
N ALA A 96 2.91 25.18 -10.65
CA ALA A 96 2.68 26.62 -10.62
C ALA A 96 3.97 27.45 -10.43
N ASP A 97 5.15 26.83 -10.58
CA ASP A 97 6.48 27.45 -10.37
C ASP A 97 6.68 28.12 -8.99
N ARG A 98 5.89 27.70 -7.98
CA ARG A 98 6.06 28.15 -6.58
C ARG A 98 7.20 27.44 -5.86
N LEU A 99 7.48 26.19 -6.26
CA LEU A 99 8.60 25.38 -5.81
C LEU A 99 9.41 24.95 -7.02
N ASP A 100 10.72 25.02 -6.92
CA ASP A 100 11.61 24.41 -7.91
C ASP A 100 11.69 22.88 -7.70
N PHE A 101 12.40 22.20 -8.62
CA PHE A 101 12.55 20.75 -8.59
C PHE A 101 13.23 20.27 -7.29
N VAL A 102 14.19 21.00 -6.77
CA VAL A 102 14.92 20.62 -5.55
C VAL A 102 13.99 20.74 -4.35
N ALA A 103 13.29 21.87 -4.22
CA ALA A 103 12.36 22.13 -3.13
C ALA A 103 11.23 21.09 -3.07
N VAL A 104 10.59 20.77 -4.21
CA VAL A 104 9.51 19.76 -4.23
C VAL A 104 10.04 18.35 -3.94
N SER A 105 11.26 18.03 -4.39
CA SER A 105 11.90 16.74 -4.10
C SER A 105 12.22 16.58 -2.62
N VAL A 106 12.77 17.61 -1.99
CA VAL A 106 13.04 17.64 -0.54
C VAL A 106 11.73 17.53 0.25
N ALA A 107 10.72 18.34 -0.11
CA ALA A 107 9.42 18.31 0.57
C ALA A 107 8.75 16.93 0.48
N SER A 108 8.75 16.32 -0.71
CA SER A 108 8.19 14.98 -0.91
C SER A 108 8.93 13.90 -0.12
N THR A 109 10.27 14.01 -0.05
CA THR A 109 11.10 13.07 0.73
C THR A 109 10.81 13.22 2.22
N ARG A 110 10.67 14.45 2.74
CA ARG A 110 10.33 14.69 4.15
C ARG A 110 8.94 14.19 4.50
N LEU A 111 7.97 14.36 3.61
CA LEU A 111 6.62 13.83 3.81
C LEU A 111 6.63 12.30 3.84
N GLN A 112 7.39 11.67 2.95
CA GLN A 112 7.58 10.22 2.93
C GLN A 112 8.31 9.72 4.18
N GLN A 113 9.34 10.43 4.64
CA GLN A 113 10.03 10.10 5.88
C GLN A 113 9.10 10.19 7.09
N ALA A 114 8.25 11.22 7.15
CA ALA A 114 7.27 11.35 8.22
C ALA A 114 6.31 10.14 8.26
N LEU A 115 5.91 9.59 7.11
CA LEU A 115 5.11 8.35 7.07
C LEU A 115 5.89 7.15 7.61
N TYR A 116 7.18 7.01 7.29
CA TYR A 116 8.00 5.93 7.82
C TYR A 116 8.16 6.03 9.34
N ASP A 117 8.41 7.24 9.85
CA ASP A 117 8.57 7.49 11.28
C ASP A 117 7.27 7.23 12.06
N LEU A 118 6.11 7.47 11.44
CA LEU A 118 4.79 7.28 12.03
C LEU A 118 4.21 5.87 11.82
N SER A 119 4.80 5.04 10.96
CA SER A 119 4.34 3.68 10.67
C SER A 119 4.13 2.83 11.93
N PRO A 120 5.06 2.79 12.92
CA PRO A 120 4.82 2.03 14.15
C PRO A 120 3.58 2.49 14.92
N THR A 121 3.34 3.81 14.97
CA THR A 121 2.17 4.38 15.66
C THR A 121 0.88 4.07 14.92
N PHE A 122 0.88 4.14 13.59
CA PHE A 122 -0.25 3.77 12.75
C PHE A 122 -0.62 2.30 12.92
N LEU A 123 0.37 1.41 12.90
CA LEU A 123 0.19 -0.03 13.02
C LEU A 123 -0.16 -0.47 14.45
N ALA A 124 0.24 0.28 15.48
CA ALA A 124 -0.15 -0.01 16.87
C ALA A 124 -1.67 0.05 17.10
N GLN A 125 -2.43 0.68 16.18
CA GLN A 125 -3.89 0.70 16.20
C GLN A 125 -4.52 -0.50 15.49
N ALA A 126 -3.71 -1.45 14.98
CA ALA A 126 -4.24 -2.67 14.38
C ALA A 126 -5.08 -3.44 15.42
N ARG A 127 -6.35 -3.70 15.08
CA ARG A 127 -7.29 -4.44 15.94
C ARG A 127 -7.27 -5.94 15.67
N GLU A 128 -6.71 -6.34 14.55
CA GLU A 128 -6.79 -7.69 14.06
C GLU A 128 -5.42 -8.37 14.11
N ALA A 129 -5.41 -9.60 14.62
CA ALA A 129 -4.31 -10.52 14.41
C ALA A 129 -4.15 -10.81 12.91
N HIS A 130 -3.06 -11.41 12.53
CA HIS A 130 -2.79 -11.83 11.16
C HIS A 130 -3.97 -12.61 10.57
N ASN A 131 -4.52 -12.14 9.43
CA ASN A 131 -5.72 -12.74 8.80
C ASN A 131 -5.40 -13.90 7.85
N GLY A 132 -4.13 -14.32 7.75
CA GLY A 132 -3.67 -15.42 6.89
C GLY A 132 -3.42 -15.04 5.43
N LEU A 133 -3.80 -13.84 5.00
CA LEU A 133 -3.69 -13.40 3.61
C LEU A 133 -2.38 -12.67 3.32
N ASN A 134 -1.89 -12.83 2.08
CA ASN A 134 -0.63 -12.23 1.61
C ASN A 134 -0.90 -11.31 0.43
N ALA A 135 -0.32 -10.12 0.47
CA ALA A 135 -0.38 -9.14 -0.61
C ALA A 135 1.01 -8.78 -1.13
N LEU A 136 1.20 -8.80 -2.44
CA LEU A 136 2.35 -8.22 -3.12
C LEU A 136 1.95 -6.85 -3.66
N LEU A 137 2.50 -5.78 -3.10
CA LEU A 137 2.17 -4.40 -3.51
C LEU A 137 3.40 -3.73 -4.10
N PHE A 138 3.30 -3.15 -5.29
CA PHE A 138 4.44 -2.54 -5.96
C PHE A 138 4.05 -1.43 -6.94
N CYS A 139 5.00 -0.53 -7.21
CA CYS A 139 4.90 0.43 -8.29
C CYS A 139 5.20 -0.27 -9.61
N ASN A 140 4.57 0.18 -10.69
CA ASN A 140 4.98 -0.27 -12.01
C ASN A 140 6.49 0.01 -12.19
N PRO A 141 7.29 -0.96 -12.68
CA PRO A 141 8.72 -0.80 -12.85
C PRO A 141 9.09 0.48 -13.61
N GLY A 142 10.07 1.22 -13.09
CA GLY A 142 10.45 2.53 -13.59
C GLY A 142 9.69 3.72 -12.98
N SER A 143 8.65 3.47 -12.17
CA SER A 143 7.98 4.53 -11.39
C SER A 143 8.71 4.78 -10.07
N GLN A 144 8.89 6.06 -9.73
CA GLN A 144 9.47 6.49 -8.45
C GLN A 144 8.38 6.87 -7.41
N HIS A 145 7.10 6.67 -7.73
CA HIS A 145 5.97 7.05 -6.87
C HIS A 145 5.68 5.98 -5.81
N SER A 146 6.58 5.83 -4.84
CA SER A 146 6.50 4.78 -3.81
C SER A 146 5.60 5.13 -2.62
N MET A 147 5.36 6.42 -2.36
CA MET A 147 4.60 6.87 -1.17
C MET A 147 3.19 6.28 -1.11
N GLY A 148 2.46 6.32 -2.22
CA GLY A 148 1.09 5.76 -2.28
C GLY A 148 1.05 4.25 -2.05
N VAL A 149 2.05 3.51 -2.57
CA VAL A 149 2.16 2.06 -2.35
C VAL A 149 2.58 1.75 -0.91
N PHE A 150 3.45 2.57 -0.32
CA PHE A 150 3.78 2.44 1.10
C PHE A 150 2.54 2.63 1.98
N MET A 151 1.79 3.72 1.78
CA MET A 151 0.54 3.96 2.51
C MET A 151 -0.45 2.81 2.34
N LEU A 152 -0.65 2.34 1.12
CA LEU A 152 -1.50 1.19 0.84
C LEU A 152 -1.05 -0.04 1.66
N GLY A 153 0.26 -0.30 1.69
CA GLY A 153 0.84 -1.38 2.49
C GLY A 153 0.53 -1.25 3.98
N GLU A 154 0.54 -0.04 4.53
CA GLU A 154 0.20 0.23 5.94
C GLU A 154 -1.27 -0.11 6.24
N PHE A 155 -2.20 0.26 5.36
CA PHE A 155 -3.61 -0.10 5.51
C PHE A 155 -3.84 -1.61 5.43
N PHE A 156 -3.14 -2.31 4.52
CA PHE A 156 -3.18 -3.76 4.44
C PHE A 156 -2.63 -4.40 5.72
N ARG A 157 -1.45 -3.97 6.21
CA ARG A 157 -0.86 -4.47 7.47
C ARG A 157 -1.76 -4.24 8.67
N LYS A 158 -2.34 -3.03 8.79
CA LYS A 158 -3.29 -2.69 9.86
C LYS A 158 -4.51 -3.61 9.87
N SER A 159 -4.92 -4.12 8.70
CA SER A 159 -6.02 -5.07 8.54
C SER A 159 -5.58 -6.53 8.59
N GLY A 160 -4.39 -6.82 9.11
CA GLY A 160 -3.89 -8.16 9.36
C GLY A 160 -3.28 -8.89 8.16
N TRP A 161 -3.10 -8.23 7.01
CA TRP A 161 -2.42 -8.83 5.87
C TRP A 161 -0.91 -8.91 6.08
N ARG A 162 -0.28 -9.98 5.59
CA ARG A 162 1.16 -9.97 5.36
C ARG A 162 1.43 -9.27 4.03
N VAL A 163 2.19 -8.19 4.08
CA VAL A 163 2.51 -7.39 2.89
C VAL A 163 3.97 -7.57 2.54
N SER A 164 4.19 -8.11 1.35
CA SER A 164 5.46 -8.07 0.65
C SER A 164 5.39 -6.98 -0.42
N GLY A 165 6.42 -6.28 -0.60
CA GLY A 165 6.48 -5.25 -1.61
C GLY A 165 7.83 -4.58 -1.51
N LEU A 166 8.22 -4.15 -2.43
CA LEU A 166 9.02 -3.16 -3.04
C LEU A 166 10.30 -2.64 -2.45
N PRO A 167 11.13 -2.14 -3.28
CA PRO A 167 10.89 -1.75 -4.67
C PRO A 167 11.19 -2.92 -5.63
N LEU A 168 10.20 -3.29 -6.45
CA LEU A 168 10.46 -4.20 -7.56
C LEU A 168 11.16 -3.43 -8.67
N GLN A 169 12.38 -3.84 -9.01
CA GLN A 169 13.20 -3.13 -10.00
C GLN A 169 12.81 -3.43 -11.44
N SER A 170 12.04 -4.51 -11.68
CA SER A 170 11.64 -4.95 -13.02
C SER A 170 10.40 -5.82 -13.01
N HIS A 171 9.73 -5.95 -14.17
CA HIS A 171 8.66 -6.93 -14.37
C HIS A 171 9.11 -8.35 -14.01
N ALA A 172 10.33 -8.74 -14.39
CA ALA A 172 10.87 -10.06 -14.06
C ALA A 172 10.98 -10.31 -12.56
N SER A 173 11.28 -9.29 -11.74
CA SER A 173 11.29 -9.45 -10.28
C SER A 173 9.88 -9.65 -9.70
N ALA A 174 8.85 -8.98 -10.25
CA ALA A 174 7.47 -9.22 -9.87
C ALA A 174 7.02 -10.65 -10.19
N LEU A 175 7.35 -11.14 -11.39
CA LEU A 175 7.02 -12.50 -11.81
C LEU A 175 7.71 -13.55 -10.92
N ARG A 176 8.98 -13.37 -10.59
CA ARG A 176 9.69 -14.26 -9.67
C ARG A 176 9.05 -14.27 -8.28
N SER A 177 8.63 -13.12 -7.76
CA SER A 177 7.98 -13.05 -6.44
C SER A 177 6.70 -13.88 -6.40
N VAL A 178 5.80 -13.74 -7.37
CA VAL A 178 4.55 -14.53 -7.40
C VAL A 178 4.76 -16.00 -7.73
N GLN A 179 5.90 -16.35 -8.32
CA GLN A 179 6.28 -17.72 -8.60
C GLN A 179 6.86 -18.43 -7.37
N SER A 180 7.65 -17.70 -6.55
CA SER A 180 8.32 -18.25 -5.37
C SER A 180 7.44 -18.32 -4.15
N ASP A 181 6.50 -17.38 -4.02
CA ASP A 181 5.70 -17.19 -2.83
C ASP A 181 4.21 -17.14 -3.15
N TRP A 182 3.40 -17.56 -2.16
CA TRP A 182 1.94 -17.50 -2.25
C TRP A 182 1.43 -16.10 -1.96
N PHE A 183 0.74 -15.48 -2.92
CA PHE A 183 0.02 -14.23 -2.74
C PHE A 183 -1.44 -14.38 -3.11
N ASP A 184 -2.32 -13.76 -2.31
CA ASP A 184 -3.76 -13.69 -2.57
C ASP A 184 -4.11 -12.51 -3.46
N VAL A 185 -3.34 -11.42 -3.32
CA VAL A 185 -3.49 -10.19 -4.11
C VAL A 185 -2.12 -9.71 -4.60
N ALA A 186 -2.05 -9.32 -5.87
CA ALA A 186 -0.98 -8.50 -6.42
C ALA A 186 -1.54 -7.12 -6.78
N GLY A 187 -1.05 -6.08 -6.10
CA GLY A 187 -1.48 -4.69 -6.30
C GLY A 187 -0.42 -3.86 -7.01
N LEU A 188 -0.80 -3.29 -8.15
CA LEU A 188 0.06 -2.45 -8.99
C LEU A 188 -0.38 -1.00 -8.93
N SER A 189 0.55 -0.08 -8.68
CA SER A 189 0.32 1.35 -8.79
C SER A 189 0.79 1.87 -10.15
N VAL A 190 -0.14 2.51 -10.89
CA VAL A 190 0.11 3.09 -12.22
C VAL A 190 -0.01 4.60 -12.14
N SER A 191 1.12 5.30 -12.36
CA SER A 191 1.22 6.76 -12.20
C SER A 191 1.28 7.52 -13.53
N THR A 192 1.60 6.88 -14.65
CA THR A 192 1.72 7.52 -15.95
C THR A 192 1.13 6.67 -17.07
N ASN A 193 0.71 7.31 -18.19
CA ASN A 193 0.18 6.62 -19.36
C ASN A 193 1.21 5.66 -20.01
N ARG A 194 2.49 5.98 -19.96
CA ARG A 194 3.56 5.10 -20.47
C ARG A 194 3.59 3.72 -19.82
N CYS A 195 3.01 3.62 -18.62
CA CYS A 195 2.93 2.36 -17.91
C CYS A 195 1.82 1.44 -18.44
N LEU A 196 0.87 1.96 -19.23
CA LEU A 196 -0.29 1.19 -19.68
C LEU A 196 0.05 0.20 -20.79
N ASP A 197 0.99 0.54 -21.68
CA ASP A 197 1.30 -0.25 -22.87
C ASP A 197 1.81 -1.66 -22.53
N ALA A 198 2.62 -1.79 -21.48
CA ALA A 198 3.17 -3.08 -21.04
C ALA A 198 2.34 -3.76 -19.93
N LEU A 199 1.29 -3.09 -19.43
CA LEU A 199 0.57 -3.54 -18.25
C LEU A 199 -0.21 -4.84 -18.49
N GLY A 200 -0.82 -5.00 -19.66
CA GLY A 200 -1.54 -6.22 -20.02
C GLY A 200 -0.63 -7.45 -20.02
N TYR A 201 0.58 -7.32 -20.57
CA TYR A 201 1.59 -8.40 -20.54
C TYR A 201 2.03 -8.72 -19.11
N LEU A 202 2.22 -7.69 -18.27
CA LEU A 202 2.57 -7.89 -16.87
C LEU A 202 1.46 -8.61 -16.10
N ILE A 203 0.19 -8.18 -16.26
CA ILE A 203 -0.97 -8.82 -15.60
C ILE A 203 -1.08 -10.28 -16.02
N GLN A 204 -0.99 -10.57 -17.33
CA GLN A 204 -1.03 -11.94 -17.83
C GLN A 204 0.15 -12.76 -17.29
N GLY A 205 1.35 -12.19 -17.29
CA GLY A 205 2.54 -12.83 -16.75
C GLY A 205 2.40 -13.17 -15.26
N LEU A 206 1.88 -12.25 -14.44
CA LEU A 206 1.63 -12.49 -13.01
C LEU A 206 0.66 -13.66 -12.80
N ARG A 207 -0.43 -13.73 -13.57
CA ARG A 207 -1.38 -14.84 -13.46
C ARG A 207 -0.78 -16.17 -13.87
N THR A 208 0.01 -16.18 -14.94
CA THR A 208 0.61 -17.41 -15.47
C THR A 208 1.74 -17.92 -14.57
N ALA A 209 2.53 -17.01 -13.97
CA ALA A 209 3.66 -17.37 -13.14
C ALA A 209 3.27 -17.64 -11.67
N SER A 210 2.09 -17.22 -11.23
CA SER A 210 1.69 -17.28 -9.83
C SER A 210 1.60 -18.71 -9.29
N ALA A 211 2.18 -18.92 -8.09
CA ALA A 211 1.98 -20.11 -7.30
C ALA A 211 0.50 -20.29 -6.85
N ASN A 212 -0.24 -19.16 -6.74
CA ASN A 212 -1.67 -19.16 -6.43
C ASN A 212 -2.50 -19.00 -7.72
N PRO A 213 -3.22 -20.03 -8.19
CA PRO A 213 -4.07 -19.93 -9.38
C PRO A 213 -5.29 -19.00 -9.20
N ALA A 214 -5.61 -18.64 -7.95
CA ALA A 214 -6.68 -17.71 -7.60
C ALA A 214 -6.19 -16.27 -7.36
N LEU A 215 -4.91 -15.97 -7.66
CA LEU A 215 -4.33 -14.64 -7.48
C LEU A 215 -5.24 -13.55 -8.04
N LYS A 216 -5.55 -12.54 -7.22
CA LYS A 216 -6.30 -11.34 -7.62
C LYS A 216 -5.35 -10.23 -8.01
N ILE A 217 -5.62 -9.59 -9.14
CA ILE A 217 -4.84 -8.46 -9.63
C ILE A 217 -5.62 -7.18 -9.37
N MET A 218 -5.08 -6.34 -8.49
CA MET A 218 -5.55 -4.99 -8.22
C MET A 218 -4.69 -3.99 -8.98
N VAL A 219 -5.30 -3.03 -9.64
CA VAL A 219 -4.59 -1.88 -10.21
C VAL A 219 -5.09 -0.62 -9.55
N GLY A 220 -4.18 0.24 -9.10
CA GLY A 220 -4.46 1.49 -8.44
C GLY A 220 -3.55 2.61 -8.95
N GLY A 221 -3.61 3.77 -8.28
CA GLY A 221 -2.84 4.96 -8.63
C GLY A 221 -3.60 5.94 -9.54
N PRO A 222 -3.04 7.13 -9.79
CA PRO A 222 -3.75 8.22 -10.48
C PRO A 222 -4.31 7.85 -11.85
N MET A 223 -3.56 7.03 -12.62
CA MET A 223 -4.01 6.63 -13.96
C MET A 223 -5.07 5.53 -13.93
N ALA A 224 -5.22 4.81 -12.83
CA ALA A 224 -6.19 3.73 -12.75
C ALA A 224 -7.64 4.25 -12.73
N ILE A 225 -7.88 5.37 -12.07
CA ILE A 225 -9.21 6.00 -12.00
C ILE A 225 -9.64 6.46 -13.40
N LEU A 226 -8.73 7.10 -14.15
CA LEU A 226 -8.99 7.63 -15.48
C LEU A 226 -9.17 6.55 -16.55
N ASN A 227 -8.55 5.38 -16.36
CA ASN A 227 -8.50 4.30 -17.35
C ASN A 227 -9.18 3.02 -16.88
N ARG A 228 -10.15 3.12 -15.96
CA ARG A 228 -10.81 1.97 -15.31
C ARG A 228 -11.26 0.88 -16.29
N GLY A 229 -11.97 1.25 -17.35
CA GLY A 229 -12.48 0.30 -18.35
C GLY A 229 -11.35 -0.43 -19.08
N LEU A 230 -10.31 0.29 -19.50
CA LEU A 230 -9.14 -0.28 -20.14
C LEU A 230 -8.43 -1.27 -19.21
N LEU A 231 -8.19 -0.90 -17.94
CA LEU A 231 -7.46 -1.75 -17.02
C LEU A 231 -8.20 -3.04 -16.69
N LEU A 232 -9.52 -3.00 -16.58
CA LEU A 232 -10.35 -4.20 -16.44
C LEU A 232 -10.27 -5.07 -17.69
N SER A 233 -10.28 -4.48 -18.90
CA SER A 233 -10.13 -5.24 -20.16
C SER A 233 -8.73 -5.86 -20.32
N LEU A 234 -7.70 -5.26 -19.72
CA LEU A 234 -6.34 -5.81 -19.66
C LEU A 234 -6.17 -6.95 -18.65
N GLY A 235 -7.22 -7.27 -17.88
CA GLY A 235 -7.27 -8.42 -16.98
C GLY A 235 -7.09 -8.07 -15.49
N ALA A 236 -7.20 -6.81 -15.08
CA ALA A 236 -7.32 -6.47 -13.66
C ALA A 236 -8.66 -7.00 -13.10
N ASP A 237 -8.65 -7.59 -11.90
CA ASP A 237 -9.88 -8.04 -11.23
C ASP A 237 -10.66 -6.86 -10.67
N PHE A 238 -9.96 -5.86 -10.15
CA PHE A 238 -10.57 -4.65 -9.61
C PHE A 238 -9.61 -3.46 -9.61
N ILE A 239 -10.20 -2.29 -9.53
CA ILE A 239 -9.48 -1.01 -9.47
C ILE A 239 -9.56 -0.50 -8.04
N GLY A 240 -8.40 -0.26 -7.43
CA GLY A 240 -8.28 0.37 -6.13
C GLY A 240 -8.61 1.86 -6.18
N GLY A 241 -9.36 2.33 -5.19
CA GLY A 241 -9.58 3.74 -4.92
C GLY A 241 -8.52 4.29 -3.97
N ASP A 242 -8.94 4.82 -2.82
CA ASP A 242 -8.02 5.13 -1.73
C ASP A 242 -7.50 3.85 -1.03
N ALA A 243 -6.55 4.01 -0.10
CA ALA A 243 -5.92 2.85 0.55
C ALA A 243 -6.90 2.05 1.43
N ARG A 244 -7.87 2.69 2.07
CA ARG A 244 -8.92 2.06 2.89
C ARG A 244 -9.88 1.27 2.00
N GLU A 245 -10.37 1.87 0.92
CA GLU A 245 -11.25 1.20 -0.02
C GLU A 245 -10.55 0.03 -0.71
N SER A 246 -9.32 0.23 -1.19
CA SER A 246 -8.52 -0.79 -1.87
C SER A 246 -8.34 -2.04 -1.02
N GLN A 247 -8.03 -1.87 0.26
CA GLN A 247 -7.89 -2.98 1.21
C GLN A 247 -9.22 -3.73 1.42
N ARG A 248 -10.33 -3.00 1.56
CA ARG A 248 -11.66 -3.61 1.72
C ARG A 248 -12.09 -4.38 0.47
N LEU A 249 -11.85 -3.83 -0.71
CA LEU A 249 -12.12 -4.50 -1.98
C LEU A 249 -11.27 -5.76 -2.11
N ALA A 250 -9.98 -5.70 -1.82
CA ALA A 250 -9.08 -6.85 -1.86
C ALA A 250 -9.61 -8.00 -0.99
N LEU A 251 -9.98 -7.70 0.26
CA LEU A 251 -10.53 -8.69 1.18
C LEU A 251 -11.83 -9.32 0.64
N ARG A 252 -12.72 -8.51 0.04
CA ARG A 252 -13.96 -8.98 -0.55
C ARG A 252 -13.69 -9.91 -1.74
N TYR A 253 -12.86 -9.50 -2.70
CA TYR A 253 -12.56 -10.28 -3.89
C TYR A 253 -11.89 -11.62 -3.58
N VAL A 254 -11.04 -11.68 -2.56
CA VAL A 254 -10.42 -12.93 -2.11
C VAL A 254 -11.45 -13.82 -1.41
N LYS A 255 -12.26 -13.29 -0.50
CA LYS A 255 -13.25 -14.09 0.26
C LYS A 255 -14.43 -14.59 -0.58
N GLU A 256 -14.81 -13.86 -1.63
CA GLU A 256 -15.92 -14.23 -2.52
C GLU A 256 -15.51 -15.24 -3.59
N ASP A 257 -14.21 -15.45 -3.85
CA ASP A 257 -13.75 -16.41 -4.85
C ASP A 257 -13.96 -17.85 -4.36
N PRO A 258 -14.72 -18.67 -5.12
CA PRO A 258 -14.94 -20.08 -4.75
C PRO A 258 -13.65 -20.89 -4.66
N ARG A 259 -12.62 -20.53 -5.42
CA ARG A 259 -11.31 -21.20 -5.43
C ARG A 259 -10.54 -20.96 -4.13
N CYS A 260 -10.68 -19.79 -3.52
CA CYS A 260 -10.09 -19.47 -2.22
C CYS A 260 -10.80 -20.19 -1.06
N LYS A 261 -12.10 -20.52 -1.21
CA LYS A 261 -12.88 -21.20 -0.16
C LYS A 261 -12.50 -22.66 0.02
N ALA A 262 -11.99 -23.30 -1.02
CA ALA A 262 -11.63 -24.74 -0.98
C ALA A 262 -10.35 -25.00 -0.14
N GLU A 263 -9.45 -24.03 -0.02
CA GLU A 263 -8.17 -24.18 0.69
C GLU A 263 -8.17 -23.60 2.11
N TYR A 264 -9.18 -22.81 2.47
CA TYR A 264 -9.32 -22.18 3.79
C TYR A 264 -10.23 -23.01 4.72
N SER A 265 -10.14 -24.35 4.67
CA SER A 265 -10.67 -25.21 5.72
C SER A 265 -9.63 -25.21 6.85
N PRO A 266 -9.90 -24.69 8.06
CA PRO A 266 -8.97 -24.82 9.17
C PRO A 266 -8.74 -26.31 9.37
N CYS A 267 -7.49 -26.75 9.22
CA CYS A 267 -7.10 -28.11 9.55
C CYS A 267 -7.31 -28.28 11.07
N ASN A 268 -8.47 -28.78 11.45
CA ASN A 268 -8.76 -29.27 12.77
C ASN A 268 -7.97 -30.59 12.93
N SER A 269 -6.66 -30.47 13.08
CA SER A 269 -5.87 -31.55 13.64
C SER A 269 -6.23 -31.65 15.14
N THR A 270 -7.26 -32.42 15.43
CA THR A 270 -7.41 -33.07 16.71
C THR A 270 -6.10 -33.79 16.99
N ILE A 271 -5.31 -33.19 17.89
CA ILE A 271 -4.15 -33.86 18.47
C ILE A 271 -4.74 -35.04 19.27
N ASP A 272 -4.66 -36.22 18.68
CA ASP A 272 -4.95 -37.47 19.36
C ASP A 272 -3.82 -37.69 20.40
N THR A 273 -4.14 -37.38 21.65
CA THR A 273 -3.25 -37.58 22.80
C THR A 273 -3.34 -39.02 23.30
N THR A 274 -3.02 -39.99 22.46
CA THR A 274 -2.79 -41.39 22.91
C THR A 274 -1.67 -42.00 22.09
N ASP A 275 -0.44 -41.66 22.44
CA ASP A 275 0.65 -42.62 22.35
C ASP A 275 1.64 -42.38 23.51
N ARG A 276 1.67 -43.41 24.37
CA ARG A 276 2.56 -43.55 25.49
C ARG A 276 3.82 -44.25 25.03
N SER A 277 4.98 -43.64 25.35
CA SER A 277 6.21 -44.30 25.77
C SER A 277 7.23 -44.68 24.68
N PRO A 278 8.51 -44.86 25.00
CA PRO A 278 9.15 -44.84 26.32
C PRO A 278 10.35 -43.90 26.51
N VAL A 279 10.64 -43.68 27.77
CA VAL A 279 11.86 -43.11 28.31
C VAL A 279 13.09 -43.90 27.81
N LEU A 280 14.08 -43.20 27.24
CA LEU A 280 15.46 -43.69 27.14
C LEU A 280 16.40 -42.76 27.85
N THR A 281 17.10 -43.37 28.75
CA THR A 281 18.09 -42.87 29.68
C THR A 281 19.35 -42.34 29.01
N THR A 282 19.90 -41.35 29.69
CA THR A 282 21.26 -40.79 29.58
C THR A 282 22.37 -41.81 29.30
N SER A 283 23.18 -41.57 28.28
CA SER A 283 24.65 -41.46 28.28
C SER A 283 25.14 -41.55 26.83
N ASP A 284 25.82 -40.51 26.40
CA ASP A 284 27.16 -40.57 25.81
C ASP A 284 27.55 -39.17 25.32
N ARG A 285 28.36 -38.55 26.13
CA ARG A 285 29.26 -37.46 25.71
C ARG A 285 30.48 -38.11 25.07
N GLN A 286 30.88 -37.67 23.88
CA GLN A 286 32.28 -37.33 23.59
C GLN A 286 32.49 -36.88 22.12
N ALA A 287 33.02 -35.67 22.00
CA ALA A 287 34.13 -35.24 21.18
C ALA A 287 34.09 -35.39 19.63
N ALA A 288 34.02 -34.23 18.95
CA ALA A 288 34.86 -33.91 17.77
C ALA A 288 34.86 -32.40 17.55
N SER A 289 35.88 -31.74 17.98
CA SER A 289 36.98 -31.12 17.21
C SER A 289 36.61 -30.06 16.19
N SER A 290 36.90 -28.83 16.57
CA SER A 290 37.02 -27.57 15.83
C SER A 290 37.96 -27.62 14.62
N LYS A 291 37.54 -27.07 13.49
CA LYS A 291 38.46 -26.45 12.48
C LYS A 291 37.84 -25.17 11.97
N PRO A 292 38.57 -24.05 11.91
CA PRO A 292 38.11 -22.78 11.35
C PRO A 292 38.27 -22.77 9.82
N ILE A 293 37.24 -22.26 9.13
CA ILE A 293 37.30 -21.97 7.70
C ILE A 293 37.64 -20.48 7.54
N SER A 294 38.79 -20.24 6.94
CA SER A 294 39.33 -18.94 6.54
C SER A 294 38.56 -18.36 5.34
N LEU A 295 38.15 -17.11 5.46
CA LEU A 295 37.63 -16.27 4.36
C LEU A 295 38.77 -15.73 3.50
N PRO A 296 38.65 -15.66 2.17
CA PRO A 296 39.53 -14.85 1.35
C PRO A 296 38.98 -13.46 1.16
N ASN A 297 39.76 -12.47 1.58
CA ASN A 297 39.70 -11.09 1.11
C ASN A 297 40.04 -11.00 -0.37
N ARG A 298 39.21 -10.30 -1.18
CA ARG A 298 39.71 -9.32 -2.18
C ARG A 298 38.55 -8.75 -2.98
N TRP A 299 38.43 -7.45 -2.88
CA TRP A 299 37.87 -6.60 -3.93
C TRP A 299 39.01 -5.94 -4.69
N PRO A 300 38.84 -5.59 -5.97
CA PRO A 300 38.94 -4.20 -6.37
C PRO A 300 37.58 -3.63 -6.70
#